data_78f32332c4dc334f338c832e565cfce8
#
_entry.id   78f32332c4dc334f338c832e565cfce8
#
_cell.length_a   1.000
_cell.length_b   1.000
_cell.length_c   1.000
_cell.angle_alpha   90.00
_cell.angle_beta   90.00
_cell.angle_gamma   90.00
#
_symmetry.space_group_name_H-M   'P 1'
#
loop_
_entity.id
_entity.type
_entity.pdbx_description
1 polymer ?
#
loop_
_entity_poly.entity_id
_entity_poly.type
_entity_poly.pdbx_seq_one_letter_code
_entity_poly.pdbx_strand_id
1 'polypeptide(L)'
;KTYLYMLSRKQHLFYETAQIPKKDGSMRKLHAPVRSLKVVQKWILVEILEKVKVSPYAMAFVPGKNGLKENALLHKDRVFILEMDIHDFFGSITQRDVFHLFTKIGYNYTISAILANLCTYEGVLPQGAVTSPYIANLICYNLDMRLSALCNKRDIVYTRYADDLSFSSDNRTRLNRIERLLKEIVRDEGFEINDKKTRYFSNDRKKTVTGITINDREIHADRKLKQRIRSKIFHAVSEADYSEAAQIRGLIAFVDSIEDGYRDQMACYMEGLALKKELRRSAKVVRAYNENKLFRDLEDMIPL
;
A
#
# COMPACT_ATOMS: atom_id res chain seq x y z
N LYS A 1 21.89 11.45 -24.05
CA LYS A 1 22.15 10.00 -24.21
C LYS A 1 23.20 9.51 -23.22
N THR A 2 24.37 10.13 -23.11
CA THR A 2 25.49 9.73 -22.24
C THR A 2 25.12 9.68 -20.77
N TYR A 3 24.32 10.65 -20.28
CA TYR A 3 23.90 10.70 -18.87
C TYR A 3 22.95 9.54 -18.50
N LEU A 4 21.95 9.21 -19.34
CA LEU A 4 21.07 8.07 -19.10
C LEU A 4 21.85 6.74 -19.10
N TYR A 5 22.82 6.62 -19.99
CA TYR A 5 23.69 5.45 -20.00
C TYR A 5 24.52 5.34 -18.71
N MET A 6 25.04 6.46 -18.20
CA MET A 6 25.74 6.49 -16.92
C MET A 6 24.83 6.08 -15.75
N LEU A 7 23.60 6.61 -15.68
CA LEU A 7 22.60 6.23 -14.68
C LEU A 7 22.32 4.73 -14.71
N SER A 8 22.22 4.13 -15.91
CA SER A 8 21.94 2.72 -16.07
C SER A 8 23.12 1.78 -15.72
N ARG A 9 24.36 2.26 -15.80
CA ARG A 9 25.57 1.44 -15.57
C ARG A 9 26.16 1.58 -14.18
N LYS A 10 26.04 2.76 -13.57
CA LYS A 10 26.66 3.08 -12.27
C LYS A 10 25.58 3.25 -11.18
N GLN A 11 24.66 2.30 -11.09
CA GLN A 11 23.49 2.34 -10.18
C GLN A 11 23.89 2.65 -8.73
N HIS A 12 25.01 2.10 -8.24
CA HIS A 12 25.48 2.30 -6.87
C HIS A 12 25.73 3.77 -6.49
N LEU A 13 25.93 4.65 -7.46
CA LEU A 13 26.10 6.10 -7.25
C LEU A 13 24.76 6.84 -7.13
N PHE A 14 23.65 6.18 -7.46
CA PHE A 14 22.33 6.80 -7.60
C PHE A 14 21.28 6.20 -6.68
N TYR A 15 21.66 5.37 -5.72
CA TYR A 15 20.81 4.87 -4.66
C TYR A 15 21.40 5.16 -3.28
N GLU A 16 20.54 5.61 -2.38
CA GLU A 16 20.83 5.76 -0.96
C GLU A 16 20.17 4.60 -0.21
N THR A 17 20.92 3.97 0.69
CA THR A 17 20.41 2.87 1.49
C THR A 17 20.05 3.36 2.89
N ALA A 18 18.80 3.16 3.29
CA ALA A 18 18.30 3.39 4.63
C ALA A 18 17.85 2.07 5.26
N GLN A 19 17.88 1.99 6.59
CA GLN A 19 17.35 0.85 7.33
C GLN A 19 16.16 1.30 8.18
N ILE A 20 15.03 0.60 8.05
CA ILE A 20 13.81 0.88 8.82
C ILE A 20 13.47 -0.35 9.66
N PRO A 21 13.18 -0.21 10.98
CA PRO A 21 12.80 -1.33 11.81
C PRO A 21 11.43 -1.89 11.40
N LYS A 22 11.33 -3.21 11.28
CA LYS A 22 10.07 -3.92 11.11
C LYS A 22 9.37 -4.13 12.45
N LYS A 23 8.09 -4.52 12.42
CA LYS A 23 7.31 -4.83 13.64
C LYS A 23 7.87 -5.99 14.46
N ASP A 24 8.60 -6.90 13.83
CA ASP A 24 9.25 -8.06 14.45
C ASP A 24 10.67 -7.76 15.00
N GLY A 25 11.10 -6.49 14.93
CA GLY A 25 12.43 -6.05 15.37
C GLY A 25 13.54 -6.24 14.33
N SER A 26 13.30 -6.93 13.23
CA SER A 26 14.27 -7.03 12.15
C SER A 26 14.36 -5.74 11.35
N MET A 27 15.46 -5.51 10.63
CA MET A 27 15.65 -4.31 9.81
C MET A 27 15.24 -4.56 8.36
N ARG A 28 14.52 -3.59 7.77
CA ARG A 28 14.23 -3.56 6.33
C ARG A 28 15.19 -2.59 5.66
N LYS A 29 15.91 -3.06 4.65
CA LYS A 29 16.73 -2.19 3.80
C LYS A 29 15.83 -1.51 2.75
N LEU A 30 15.92 -0.20 2.68
CA LEU A 30 15.29 0.59 1.62
C LEU A 30 16.39 1.17 0.74
N HIS A 31 16.21 1.04 -0.55
CA HIS A 31 17.10 1.62 -1.56
C HIS A 31 16.34 2.73 -2.29
N ALA A 32 16.52 3.96 -1.83
CA ALA A 32 15.87 5.12 -2.41
C ALA A 32 16.71 5.72 -3.54
N PRO A 33 16.15 5.96 -4.73
CA PRO A 33 16.87 6.62 -5.80
C PRO A 33 17.13 8.09 -5.44
N VAL A 34 18.34 8.59 -5.71
CA VAL A 34 18.64 10.03 -5.63
C VAL A 34 17.77 10.82 -6.61
N ARG A 35 17.65 12.15 -6.38
CA ARG A 35 16.74 13.00 -7.14
C ARG A 35 16.82 12.83 -8.66
N SER A 36 18.02 12.76 -9.21
CA SER A 36 18.24 12.63 -10.66
C SER A 36 17.67 11.33 -11.23
N LEU A 37 17.90 10.19 -10.58
CA LEU A 37 17.36 8.89 -10.97
C LEU A 37 15.82 8.84 -10.71
N LYS A 38 15.37 9.41 -9.60
CA LYS A 38 13.95 9.50 -9.25
C LYS A 38 13.12 10.20 -10.33
N VAL A 39 13.62 11.30 -10.91
CA VAL A 39 12.96 12.01 -12.02
C VAL A 39 12.85 11.11 -13.25
N VAL A 40 13.92 10.40 -13.61
CA VAL A 40 13.91 9.46 -14.74
C VAL A 40 12.94 8.32 -14.50
N GLN A 41 12.95 7.72 -13.31
CA GLN A 41 12.01 6.66 -12.94
C GLN A 41 10.57 7.14 -12.94
N LYS A 42 10.30 8.39 -12.49
CA LYS A 42 8.95 8.97 -12.56
C LYS A 42 8.48 9.14 -14.00
N TRP A 43 9.37 9.57 -14.90
CA TRP A 43 9.07 9.64 -16.32
C TRP A 43 8.76 8.25 -16.91
N ILE A 44 9.60 7.23 -16.61
CA ILE A 44 9.35 5.84 -17.04
C ILE A 44 7.99 5.34 -16.53
N LEU A 45 7.66 5.64 -15.28
CA LEU A 45 6.38 5.26 -14.70
C LEU A 45 5.21 5.85 -15.49
N VAL A 46 5.19 7.17 -15.66
CA VAL A 46 4.05 7.89 -16.26
C VAL A 46 3.95 7.65 -17.76
N GLU A 47 5.08 7.75 -18.47
CA GLU A 47 5.07 7.71 -19.93
C GLU A 47 5.12 6.33 -20.55
N ILE A 48 5.54 5.31 -19.77
CA ILE A 48 5.65 3.95 -20.29
C ILE A 48 4.75 3.00 -19.50
N LEU A 49 4.98 2.87 -18.20
CA LEU A 49 4.39 1.79 -17.41
C LEU A 49 2.89 1.98 -17.19
N GLU A 50 2.44 3.19 -16.83
CA GLU A 50 1.02 3.48 -16.57
C GLU A 50 0.13 3.40 -17.84
N LYS A 51 0.73 3.32 -19.02
CA LYS A 51 0.00 3.05 -20.29
C LYS A 51 -0.35 1.55 -20.42
N VAL A 52 0.29 0.68 -19.66
CA VAL A 52 0.04 -0.77 -19.66
C VAL A 52 -0.92 -1.11 -18.53
N LYS A 53 -2.00 -1.81 -18.85
CA LYS A 53 -3.02 -2.18 -17.86
C LYS A 53 -2.48 -3.25 -16.91
N VAL A 54 -2.65 -3.02 -15.63
CA VAL A 54 -2.41 -4.00 -14.57
C VAL A 54 -3.60 -4.96 -14.45
N SER A 55 -3.40 -6.05 -13.72
CA SER A 55 -4.47 -7.01 -13.41
C SER A 55 -5.64 -6.34 -12.68
N PRO A 56 -6.91 -6.69 -12.98
CA PRO A 56 -8.07 -6.18 -12.23
C PRO A 56 -8.09 -6.62 -10.77
N TYR A 57 -7.35 -7.65 -10.42
CA TYR A 57 -7.22 -8.19 -9.06
C TYR A 57 -6.12 -7.49 -8.23
N ALA A 58 -5.27 -6.68 -8.86
CA ALA A 58 -4.29 -5.84 -8.17
C ALA A 58 -4.99 -4.63 -7.54
N MET A 59 -4.91 -4.52 -6.22
CA MET A 59 -5.55 -3.44 -5.44
C MET A 59 -4.54 -2.36 -5.02
N ALA A 60 -3.27 -2.72 -4.80
CA ALA A 60 -2.23 -1.77 -4.42
C ALA A 60 -1.63 -1.08 -5.64
N PHE A 61 -1.18 0.17 -5.47
CA PHE A 61 -0.39 0.93 -6.45
C PHE A 61 -1.07 1.15 -7.80
N VAL A 62 -2.39 1.18 -7.84
CA VAL A 62 -3.18 1.44 -9.04
C VAL A 62 -3.66 2.89 -9.00
N PRO A 63 -3.28 3.74 -9.96
CA PRO A 63 -3.70 5.14 -9.98
C PRO A 63 -5.23 5.29 -9.96
N GLY A 64 -5.71 6.27 -9.18
CA GLY A 64 -7.14 6.61 -9.11
C GLY A 64 -8.00 5.66 -8.28
N LYS A 65 -7.42 4.62 -7.64
CA LYS A 65 -8.13 3.68 -6.76
C LYS A 65 -7.80 3.90 -5.28
N ASN A 66 -8.81 3.82 -4.42
CA ASN A 66 -8.59 3.56 -2.99
C ASN A 66 -8.47 2.05 -2.77
N GLY A 67 -7.30 1.52 -3.10
CA GLY A 67 -7.09 0.07 -3.13
C GLY A 67 -7.31 -0.62 -1.78
N LEU A 68 -7.09 0.06 -0.64
CA LEU A 68 -7.38 -0.49 0.69
C LEU A 68 -8.88 -0.66 0.91
N LYS A 69 -9.68 0.39 0.64
CA LYS A 69 -11.14 0.38 0.78
C LYS A 69 -11.76 -0.63 -0.19
N GLU A 70 -11.38 -0.58 -1.46
CA GLU A 70 -11.89 -1.48 -2.49
C GLU A 70 -11.57 -2.95 -2.19
N ASN A 71 -10.34 -3.23 -1.73
CA ASN A 71 -9.95 -4.57 -1.31
C ASN A 71 -10.83 -5.11 -0.19
N ALA A 72 -11.01 -4.34 0.87
CA ALA A 72 -11.86 -4.72 2.00
C ALA A 72 -13.33 -4.93 1.59
N LEU A 73 -13.87 -4.07 0.73
CA LEU A 73 -15.26 -4.16 0.24
C LEU A 73 -15.53 -5.44 -0.53
N LEU A 74 -14.58 -5.94 -1.33
CA LEU A 74 -14.73 -7.19 -2.08
C LEU A 74 -14.86 -8.43 -1.18
N HIS A 75 -14.30 -8.37 0.04
CA HIS A 75 -14.28 -9.48 0.98
C HIS A 75 -15.28 -9.34 2.14
N LYS A 76 -15.97 -8.20 2.28
CA LYS A 76 -16.74 -7.85 3.47
C LYS A 76 -17.90 -8.82 3.75
N ASP A 77 -18.54 -9.33 2.70
CA ASP A 77 -19.73 -10.17 2.84
C ASP A 77 -19.40 -11.66 3.03
N ARG A 78 -18.12 -12.04 2.97
CA ARG A 78 -17.68 -13.43 3.09
C ARG A 78 -17.37 -13.84 4.53
N VAL A 79 -17.72 -15.07 4.89
CA VAL A 79 -17.58 -15.60 6.26
C VAL A 79 -16.11 -15.91 6.59
N PHE A 80 -15.39 -16.55 5.68
CA PHE A 80 -14.01 -16.99 5.88
C PHE A 80 -13.05 -16.26 4.97
N ILE A 81 -11.89 -15.90 5.49
CA ILE A 81 -10.80 -15.29 4.74
C ILE A 81 -9.51 -16.09 4.99
N LEU A 82 -8.79 -16.36 3.92
CA LEU A 82 -7.42 -16.83 3.94
C LEU A 82 -6.52 -15.70 3.43
N GLU A 83 -5.59 -15.26 4.27
CA GLU A 83 -4.51 -14.35 3.88
C GLU A 83 -3.19 -15.12 3.73
N MET A 84 -2.48 -14.83 2.66
CA MET A 84 -1.14 -15.37 2.36
C MET A 84 -0.24 -14.20 1.96
N ASP A 85 1.03 -14.26 2.33
CA ASP A 85 2.02 -13.21 2.06
C ASP A 85 3.13 -13.77 1.16
N ILE A 86 3.50 -13.05 0.13
CA ILE A 86 4.62 -13.43 -0.74
C ILE A 86 5.92 -13.06 -0.04
N HIS A 87 6.80 -14.04 0.13
CA HIS A 87 8.11 -13.83 0.73
C HIS A 87 8.98 -12.96 -0.16
N ASP A 88 9.63 -11.94 0.44
CA ASP A 88 10.55 -11.01 -0.23
C ASP A 88 10.10 -10.54 -1.63
N PHE A 89 8.85 -10.07 -1.71
CA PHE A 89 8.12 -9.79 -2.94
C PHE A 89 8.93 -8.98 -3.98
N PHE A 90 9.51 -7.85 -3.59
CA PHE A 90 10.31 -7.04 -4.52
C PHE A 90 11.66 -7.67 -4.84
N GLY A 91 12.30 -8.31 -3.87
CA GLY A 91 13.58 -9.00 -4.06
C GLY A 91 13.46 -10.26 -4.93
N SER A 92 12.28 -10.87 -5.01
CA SER A 92 12.02 -12.01 -5.89
C SER A 92 11.93 -11.62 -7.37
N ILE A 93 11.65 -10.34 -7.67
CA ILE A 93 11.54 -9.84 -9.05
C ILE A 93 12.91 -9.41 -9.55
N THR A 94 13.46 -10.20 -10.47
CA THR A 94 14.82 -10.00 -10.98
C THR A 94 14.88 -8.94 -12.09
N GLN A 95 16.07 -8.41 -12.32
CA GLN A 95 16.35 -7.55 -13.46
C GLN A 95 16.00 -8.21 -14.80
N ARG A 96 16.13 -9.54 -14.90
CA ARG A 96 15.76 -10.32 -16.07
C ARG A 96 14.24 -10.25 -16.31
N ASP A 97 13.44 -10.34 -15.27
CA ASP A 97 11.97 -10.22 -15.37
C ASP A 97 11.57 -8.83 -15.85
N VAL A 98 12.22 -7.81 -15.32
CA VAL A 98 12.00 -6.41 -15.74
C VAL A 98 12.44 -6.19 -17.20
N PHE A 99 13.56 -6.78 -17.62
CA PHE A 99 13.98 -6.76 -19.01
C PHE A 99 12.95 -7.41 -19.95
N HIS A 100 12.44 -8.59 -19.59
CA HIS A 100 11.40 -9.27 -20.36
C HIS A 100 10.08 -8.49 -20.38
N LEU A 101 9.73 -7.81 -19.29
CA LEU A 101 8.58 -6.91 -19.28
C LEU A 101 8.71 -5.82 -20.35
N PHE A 102 9.84 -5.08 -20.40
CA PHE A 102 10.04 -4.04 -21.40
C PHE A 102 10.10 -4.58 -22.83
N THR A 103 10.70 -5.74 -23.03
CA THR A 103 10.69 -6.42 -24.35
C THR A 103 9.27 -6.77 -24.77
N LYS A 104 8.44 -7.27 -23.84
CA LYS A 104 7.03 -7.61 -24.09
C LYS A 104 6.17 -6.36 -24.38
N ILE A 105 6.51 -5.22 -23.80
CA ILE A 105 5.88 -3.92 -24.11
C ILE A 105 6.18 -3.48 -25.56
N GLY A 106 7.28 -3.96 -26.16
CA GLY A 106 7.64 -3.67 -27.55
C GLY A 106 8.99 -2.97 -27.74
N TYR A 107 9.77 -2.77 -26.68
CA TYR A 107 11.11 -2.20 -26.80
C TYR A 107 12.13 -3.22 -27.32
N ASN A 108 13.11 -2.77 -28.13
CA ASN A 108 14.22 -3.61 -28.55
C ASN A 108 15.12 -3.97 -27.34
N TYR A 109 15.97 -4.99 -27.51
CA TYR A 109 16.80 -5.52 -26.43
C TYR A 109 17.72 -4.48 -25.77
N THR A 110 18.31 -3.57 -26.56
CA THR A 110 19.22 -2.53 -26.02
C THR A 110 18.47 -1.55 -25.13
N ILE A 111 17.30 -1.08 -25.56
CA ILE A 111 16.47 -0.16 -24.77
C ILE A 111 15.88 -0.86 -23.57
N SER A 112 15.39 -2.12 -23.73
CA SER A 112 14.88 -2.92 -22.62
C SER A 112 15.92 -3.13 -21.52
N ALA A 113 17.20 -3.36 -21.90
CA ALA A 113 18.28 -3.51 -20.94
C ALA A 113 18.56 -2.18 -20.18
N ILE A 114 18.55 -1.05 -20.89
CA ILE A 114 18.73 0.27 -20.26
C ILE A 114 17.59 0.57 -19.29
N LEU A 115 16.32 0.35 -19.70
CA LEU A 115 15.14 0.58 -18.87
C LEU A 115 15.12 -0.35 -17.65
N ALA A 116 15.47 -1.63 -17.82
CA ALA A 116 15.60 -2.56 -16.72
C ALA A 116 16.67 -2.12 -15.71
N ASN A 117 17.85 -1.69 -16.20
CA ASN A 117 18.90 -1.16 -15.33
C ASN A 117 18.49 0.10 -14.56
N LEU A 118 17.69 0.98 -15.17
CA LEU A 118 17.20 2.20 -14.51
C LEU A 118 16.15 1.90 -13.44
N CYS A 119 15.46 0.77 -13.53
CA CYS A 119 14.37 0.39 -12.62
C CYS A 119 14.78 -0.65 -11.56
N THR A 120 15.98 -1.23 -11.66
CA THR A 120 16.48 -2.25 -10.72
C THR A 120 17.73 -1.78 -10.00
N TYR A 121 18.03 -2.40 -8.87
CA TYR A 121 19.24 -2.20 -8.10
C TYR A 121 19.75 -3.53 -7.55
N GLU A 122 21.06 -3.80 -7.63
CA GLU A 122 21.65 -5.09 -7.22
C GLU A 122 20.97 -6.30 -7.86
N GLY A 123 20.48 -6.16 -9.10
CA GLY A 123 19.88 -7.25 -9.87
C GLY A 123 18.40 -7.55 -9.57
N VAL A 124 17.75 -6.78 -8.69
CA VAL A 124 16.34 -6.98 -8.29
C VAL A 124 15.58 -5.65 -8.24
N LEU A 125 14.24 -5.70 -8.06
CA LEU A 125 13.44 -4.50 -7.80
C LEU A 125 13.75 -3.94 -6.40
N PRO A 126 14.23 -2.69 -6.30
CA PRO A 126 14.52 -2.10 -5.00
C PRO A 126 13.25 -1.67 -4.26
N GLN A 127 13.23 -1.89 -2.94
CA GLN A 127 12.23 -1.28 -2.08
C GLN A 127 12.57 0.20 -1.89
N GLY A 128 11.73 1.09 -2.44
CA GLY A 128 11.89 2.54 -2.38
C GLY A 128 12.01 3.23 -3.73
N ALA A 129 12.18 2.51 -4.84
CA ALA A 129 12.15 3.10 -6.17
C ALA A 129 10.71 3.42 -6.63
N VAL A 130 10.58 4.46 -7.42
CA VAL A 130 9.29 4.97 -7.90
C VAL A 130 8.57 3.98 -8.83
N THR A 131 9.34 3.23 -9.63
CA THR A 131 8.83 2.28 -10.63
C THR A 131 8.49 0.92 -10.05
N SER A 132 9.15 0.49 -8.95
CA SER A 132 9.04 -0.86 -8.41
C SER A 132 7.60 -1.33 -8.15
N PRO A 133 6.71 -0.53 -7.54
CA PRO A 133 5.34 -0.96 -7.26
C PRO A 133 4.54 -1.30 -8.52
N TYR A 134 4.64 -0.46 -9.55
CA TYR A 134 3.89 -0.67 -10.78
C TYR A 134 4.45 -1.81 -11.63
N ILE A 135 5.80 -1.93 -11.72
CA ILE A 135 6.48 -3.05 -12.38
C ILE A 135 6.07 -4.37 -11.74
N ALA A 136 6.06 -4.45 -10.41
CA ALA A 136 5.63 -5.65 -9.70
C ALA A 136 4.19 -6.05 -10.07
N ASN A 137 3.27 -5.07 -10.16
CA ASN A 137 1.90 -5.34 -10.61
C ASN A 137 1.83 -5.88 -12.04
N LEU A 138 2.65 -5.37 -12.96
CA LEU A 138 2.67 -5.85 -14.34
C LEU A 138 3.25 -7.26 -14.46
N ILE A 139 4.29 -7.57 -13.69
CA ILE A 139 4.91 -8.92 -13.67
C ILE A 139 3.95 -9.94 -13.07
N CYS A 140 3.23 -9.58 -11.99
CA CYS A 140 2.23 -10.44 -11.37
C CYS A 140 0.94 -10.63 -12.19
N TYR A 141 0.82 -10.06 -13.38
CA TYR A 141 -0.40 -10.17 -14.18
C TYR A 141 -0.83 -11.64 -14.42
N ASN A 142 0.10 -12.51 -14.82
CA ASN A 142 -0.19 -13.93 -15.08
C ASN A 142 -0.53 -14.66 -13.77
N LEU A 143 0.19 -14.39 -12.69
CA LEU A 143 -0.12 -14.91 -11.36
C LEU A 143 -1.57 -14.61 -10.97
N ASP A 144 -1.97 -13.33 -11.08
CA ASP A 144 -3.33 -12.91 -10.75
C ASP A 144 -4.38 -13.59 -11.61
N MET A 145 -4.14 -13.74 -12.92
CA MET A 145 -5.07 -14.39 -13.83
C MET A 145 -5.21 -15.90 -13.53
N ARG A 146 -4.12 -16.59 -13.19
CA ARG A 146 -4.15 -18.02 -12.81
C ARG A 146 -4.89 -18.24 -11.49
N LEU A 147 -4.57 -17.43 -10.47
CA LEU A 147 -5.21 -17.50 -9.14
C LEU A 147 -6.71 -17.19 -9.25
N SER A 148 -7.07 -16.14 -9.97
CA SER A 148 -8.48 -15.78 -10.16
C SER A 148 -9.27 -16.85 -10.91
N ALA A 149 -8.71 -17.44 -11.95
CA ALA A 149 -9.34 -18.52 -12.70
C ALA A 149 -9.62 -19.75 -11.83
N LEU A 150 -8.68 -20.10 -10.92
CA LEU A 150 -8.86 -21.17 -9.95
C LEU A 150 -9.99 -20.83 -8.95
N CYS A 151 -10.01 -19.58 -8.43
CA CYS A 151 -10.91 -19.12 -7.41
C CYS A 151 -12.35 -18.97 -7.94
N ASN A 152 -12.53 -18.36 -9.11
CA ASN A 152 -13.85 -18.09 -9.71
C ASN A 152 -14.65 -19.39 -9.93
N LYS A 153 -13.99 -20.49 -10.34
CA LYS A 153 -14.63 -21.82 -10.49
C LYS A 153 -15.15 -22.42 -9.18
N ARG A 154 -14.79 -21.83 -8.02
CA ARG A 154 -15.07 -22.37 -6.68
C ARG A 154 -15.82 -21.40 -5.78
N ASP A 155 -16.34 -20.31 -6.32
CA ASP A 155 -16.99 -19.25 -5.56
C ASP A 155 -16.08 -18.74 -4.41
N ILE A 156 -14.85 -18.40 -4.78
CA ILE A 156 -13.85 -17.77 -3.91
C ILE A 156 -13.50 -16.43 -4.51
N VAL A 157 -13.59 -15.37 -3.73
CA VAL A 157 -13.14 -14.03 -4.11
C VAL A 157 -11.62 -13.98 -3.90
N TYR A 158 -10.90 -13.49 -4.89
CA TYR A 158 -9.46 -13.29 -4.87
C TYR A 158 -9.11 -11.83 -5.14
N THR A 159 -8.17 -11.31 -4.38
CA THR A 159 -7.51 -10.02 -4.64
C THR A 159 -6.05 -10.07 -4.19
N ARG A 160 -5.23 -9.16 -4.73
CA ARG A 160 -3.84 -8.96 -4.30
C ARG A 160 -3.57 -7.49 -3.95
N TYR A 161 -3.02 -7.27 -2.78
CA TYR A 161 -2.53 -5.96 -2.34
C TYR A 161 -1.02 -6.02 -2.13
N ALA A 162 -0.24 -5.65 -3.14
CA ALA A 162 1.22 -5.85 -3.19
C ALA A 162 1.61 -7.32 -3.02
N ASP A 163 2.23 -7.66 -1.89
CA ASP A 163 2.63 -8.99 -1.44
C ASP A 163 1.52 -9.77 -0.72
N ASP A 164 0.45 -9.10 -0.27
CA ASP A 164 -0.67 -9.73 0.43
C ASP A 164 -1.69 -10.30 -0.58
N LEU A 165 -1.92 -11.62 -0.53
CA LEU A 165 -2.95 -12.33 -1.28
C LEU A 165 -4.13 -12.62 -0.37
N SER A 166 -5.32 -12.16 -0.74
CA SER A 166 -6.55 -12.37 0.03
C SER A 166 -7.52 -13.26 -0.73
N PHE A 167 -8.00 -14.31 -0.07
CA PHE A 167 -8.98 -15.25 -0.60
C PHE A 167 -10.15 -15.35 0.38
N SER A 168 -11.39 -15.22 -0.09
CA SER A 168 -12.55 -15.34 0.80
C SER A 168 -13.67 -16.18 0.22
N SER A 169 -14.40 -16.87 1.08
CA SER A 169 -15.53 -17.75 0.74
C SER A 169 -16.45 -17.91 1.95
N ASP A 170 -17.70 -18.30 1.68
CA ASP A 170 -18.65 -18.70 2.74
C ASP A 170 -18.44 -20.16 3.21
N ASN A 171 -17.51 -20.89 2.58
CA ASN A 171 -17.19 -22.26 2.91
C ASN A 171 -15.70 -22.45 3.16
N ARG A 172 -15.31 -22.67 4.43
CA ARG A 172 -13.92 -22.89 4.84
C ARG A 172 -13.27 -24.08 4.14
N THR A 173 -14.04 -25.16 3.90
CA THR A 173 -13.51 -26.36 3.24
C THR A 173 -13.04 -26.07 1.81
N ARG A 174 -13.69 -25.14 1.10
CA ARG A 174 -13.24 -24.72 -0.23
C ARG A 174 -11.84 -24.07 -0.17
N LEU A 175 -11.59 -23.17 0.80
CA LEU A 175 -10.29 -22.54 0.99
C LEU A 175 -9.21 -23.56 1.34
N ASN A 176 -9.48 -24.47 2.30
CA ASN A 176 -8.53 -25.49 2.71
C ASN A 176 -8.12 -26.40 1.55
N ARG A 177 -9.08 -26.79 0.67
CA ARG A 177 -8.81 -27.68 -0.46
C ARG A 177 -7.92 -27.07 -1.53
N ILE A 178 -7.93 -25.74 -1.67
CA ILE A 178 -7.14 -25.07 -2.73
C ILE A 178 -5.82 -24.50 -2.21
N GLU A 179 -5.59 -24.41 -0.90
CA GLU A 179 -4.40 -23.77 -0.33
C GLU A 179 -3.09 -24.33 -0.92
N ARG A 180 -2.98 -25.65 -1.02
CA ARG A 180 -1.81 -26.29 -1.64
C ARG A 180 -1.63 -25.85 -3.11
N LEU A 181 -2.71 -25.84 -3.88
CA LEU A 181 -2.68 -25.48 -5.30
C LEU A 181 -2.37 -23.99 -5.49
N LEU A 182 -2.84 -23.11 -4.57
CA LEU A 182 -2.45 -21.70 -4.57
C LEU A 182 -0.93 -21.54 -4.40
N LYS A 183 -0.33 -22.27 -3.45
CA LYS A 183 1.13 -22.26 -3.23
C LYS A 183 1.90 -22.80 -4.45
N GLU A 184 1.39 -23.82 -5.09
CA GLU A 184 1.98 -24.38 -6.34
C GLU A 184 1.94 -23.33 -7.46
N ILE A 185 0.81 -22.65 -7.69
CA ILE A 185 0.70 -21.60 -8.70
C ILE A 185 1.66 -20.44 -8.41
N VAL A 186 1.76 -20.00 -7.15
CA VAL A 186 2.68 -18.92 -6.75
C VAL A 186 4.12 -19.32 -7.04
N ARG A 187 4.50 -20.56 -6.74
CA ARG A 187 5.84 -21.09 -7.02
C ARG A 187 6.13 -21.18 -8.51
N ASP A 188 5.18 -21.64 -9.32
CA ASP A 188 5.33 -21.71 -10.78
C ASP A 188 5.58 -20.35 -11.42
N GLU A 189 5.05 -19.26 -10.83
CA GLU A 189 5.28 -17.89 -11.28
C GLU A 189 6.54 -17.26 -10.68
N GLY A 190 7.39 -18.05 -10.00
CA GLY A 190 8.70 -17.62 -9.49
C GLY A 190 8.65 -16.95 -8.12
N PHE A 191 7.54 -17.06 -7.37
CA PHE A 191 7.40 -16.51 -6.02
C PHE A 191 7.30 -17.61 -4.96
N GLU A 192 7.49 -17.22 -3.70
CA GLU A 192 7.33 -18.12 -2.56
C GLU A 192 6.34 -17.55 -1.53
N ILE A 193 5.55 -18.40 -0.89
CA ILE A 193 4.66 -18.00 0.19
C ILE A 193 5.41 -18.04 1.52
N ASN A 194 5.20 -17.00 2.32
CA ASN A 194 5.63 -16.95 3.71
C ASN A 194 4.61 -17.69 4.59
N ASP A 195 4.83 -18.98 4.81
CA ASP A 195 3.92 -19.84 5.58
C ASP A 195 3.68 -19.32 7.01
N LYS A 196 4.66 -18.64 7.62
CA LYS A 196 4.52 -18.07 8.98
C LYS A 196 3.51 -16.93 9.05
N LYS A 197 3.22 -16.30 7.91
CA LYS A 197 2.23 -15.22 7.80
C LYS A 197 0.90 -15.68 7.22
N THR A 198 0.77 -16.92 6.77
CA THR A 198 -0.51 -17.49 6.31
C THR A 198 -1.50 -17.54 7.47
N ARG A 199 -2.68 -16.95 7.31
CA ARG A 199 -3.70 -16.82 8.36
C ARG A 199 -5.10 -17.08 7.83
N TYR A 200 -5.91 -17.73 8.70
CA TYR A 200 -7.34 -17.90 8.48
C TYR A 200 -8.14 -17.04 9.45
N PHE A 201 -9.13 -16.35 8.93
CA PHE A 201 -10.09 -15.57 9.71
C PHE A 201 -11.51 -16.10 9.50
N SER A 202 -12.34 -15.95 10.53
CA SER A 202 -13.78 -16.28 10.50
C SER A 202 -14.57 -15.18 11.22
N ASN A 203 -15.91 -15.24 11.14
CA ASN A 203 -16.76 -14.26 11.83
C ASN A 203 -16.66 -14.33 13.35
N ASP A 204 -16.15 -15.43 13.93
CA ASP A 204 -15.99 -15.59 15.38
C ASP A 204 -14.87 -14.72 15.97
N ARG A 205 -14.06 -14.13 15.14
CA ARG A 205 -12.92 -13.28 15.52
C ARG A 205 -12.85 -12.03 14.65
N LYS A 206 -12.08 -11.03 15.11
CA LYS A 206 -11.77 -9.85 14.32
C LYS A 206 -11.18 -10.28 12.96
N LYS A 207 -11.91 -10.05 11.90
CA LYS A 207 -11.55 -10.31 10.50
C LYS A 207 -10.87 -9.07 9.93
N THR A 208 -9.72 -9.21 9.31
CA THR A 208 -9.00 -8.10 8.70
C THR A 208 -8.56 -8.45 7.29
N VAL A 209 -8.59 -7.49 6.39
CA VAL A 209 -7.96 -7.55 5.06
C VAL A 209 -7.08 -6.33 4.91
N THR A 210 -5.78 -6.54 4.70
CA THR A 210 -4.77 -5.47 4.58
C THR A 210 -4.84 -4.42 5.71
N GLY A 211 -5.15 -4.88 6.94
CA GLY A 211 -5.25 -4.02 8.13
C GLY A 211 -6.60 -3.31 8.32
N ILE A 212 -7.53 -3.42 7.37
CA ILE A 212 -8.91 -2.96 7.53
C ILE A 212 -9.73 -4.06 8.18
N THR A 213 -10.49 -3.71 9.23
CA THR A 213 -11.39 -4.62 9.91
C THR A 213 -12.67 -4.79 9.10
N ILE A 214 -13.08 -6.04 8.94
CA ILE A 214 -14.34 -6.41 8.27
C ILE A 214 -15.19 -7.18 9.26
N ASN A 215 -16.17 -6.55 9.84
CA ASN A 215 -17.14 -7.20 10.72
C ASN A 215 -18.54 -6.70 10.39
N ASP A 216 -19.55 -7.52 10.64
CA ASP A 216 -20.96 -7.18 10.47
C ASP A 216 -21.32 -6.61 9.07
N ARG A 217 -20.59 -7.08 8.04
CA ARG A 217 -20.69 -6.60 6.65
C ARG A 217 -20.31 -5.13 6.45
N GLU A 218 -19.60 -4.56 7.40
CA GLU A 218 -19.03 -3.21 7.33
C GLU A 218 -17.51 -3.25 7.37
N ILE A 219 -16.91 -2.19 6.86
CA ILE A 219 -15.46 -2.03 6.88
C ILE A 219 -15.09 -0.92 7.86
N HIS A 220 -14.07 -1.17 8.69
CA HIS A 220 -13.62 -0.21 9.69
C HIS A 220 -12.09 -0.11 9.72
N ALA A 221 -11.60 1.10 9.90
CA ALA A 221 -10.20 1.33 10.22
C ALA A 221 -9.86 0.73 11.60
N ASP A 222 -8.58 0.45 11.86
CA ASP A 222 -8.17 -0.16 13.12
C ASP A 222 -8.61 0.70 14.32
N ARG A 223 -9.26 0.06 15.30
CA ARG A 223 -9.73 0.71 16.54
C ARG A 223 -8.57 1.39 17.30
N LYS A 224 -7.37 0.77 17.31
CA LYS A 224 -6.19 1.36 17.98
C LYS A 224 -5.76 2.64 17.27
N LEU A 225 -5.85 2.69 15.94
CA LEU A 225 -5.56 3.90 15.18
C LEU A 225 -6.55 5.02 15.54
N LYS A 226 -7.85 4.72 15.56
CA LYS A 226 -8.90 5.70 15.96
C LYS A 226 -8.70 6.20 17.40
N GLN A 227 -8.33 5.32 18.33
CA GLN A 227 -7.99 5.71 19.70
C GLN A 227 -6.75 6.61 19.75
N ARG A 228 -5.70 6.28 18.99
CA ARG A 228 -4.49 7.12 18.89
C ARG A 228 -4.79 8.50 18.33
N ILE A 229 -5.65 8.61 17.32
CA ILE A 229 -6.09 9.91 16.76
C ILE A 229 -6.78 10.73 17.84
N ARG A 230 -7.75 10.16 18.55
CA ARG A 230 -8.46 10.85 19.65
C ARG A 230 -7.53 11.30 20.77
N SER A 231 -6.57 10.45 21.15
CA SER A 231 -5.55 10.81 22.17
C SER A 231 -4.70 11.98 21.71
N LYS A 232 -4.21 11.97 20.47
CA LYS A 232 -3.42 13.07 19.91
C LYS A 232 -4.22 14.39 19.83
N ILE A 233 -5.47 14.34 19.41
CA ILE A 233 -6.38 15.48 19.39
C ILE A 233 -6.56 16.02 20.82
N PHE A 234 -6.80 15.12 21.79
CA PHE A 234 -6.98 15.50 23.20
C PHE A 234 -5.76 16.26 23.74
N HIS A 235 -4.55 15.76 23.51
CA HIS A 235 -3.31 16.41 23.94
C HIS A 235 -3.11 17.76 23.22
N ALA A 236 -3.25 17.79 21.90
CA ALA A 236 -3.12 19.03 21.14
C ALA A 236 -4.07 20.14 21.64
N VAL A 237 -5.34 19.79 21.90
CA VAL A 237 -6.34 20.75 22.43
C VAL A 237 -6.06 21.11 23.89
N SER A 238 -5.62 20.16 24.73
CA SER A 238 -5.39 20.40 26.16
C SER A 238 -4.16 21.24 26.43
N GLU A 239 -3.09 21.02 25.66
CA GLU A 239 -1.78 21.65 25.84
C GLU A 239 -1.57 22.86 24.91
N ALA A 240 -2.51 23.07 23.97
CA ALA A 240 -2.40 24.04 22.88
C ALA A 240 -1.12 23.87 22.05
N ASP A 241 -0.67 22.59 21.90
CA ASP A 241 0.47 22.21 21.07
C ASP A 241 -0.02 21.67 19.73
N TYR A 242 0.37 22.32 18.64
CA TYR A 242 -0.03 21.99 17.26
C TYR A 242 1.13 21.45 16.41
N SER A 243 2.26 21.14 17.01
CA SER A 243 3.45 20.61 16.32
C SER A 243 3.14 19.32 15.52
N GLU A 244 2.19 18.51 15.97
CA GLU A 244 1.76 17.28 15.30
C GLU A 244 0.50 17.45 14.42
N ALA A 245 0.01 18.66 14.17
CA ALA A 245 -1.26 18.90 13.46
C ALA A 245 -1.28 18.25 12.06
N ALA A 246 -0.18 18.34 11.31
CA ALA A 246 -0.04 17.70 10.00
C ALA A 246 -0.21 16.17 10.07
N GLN A 247 0.40 15.54 11.09
CA GLN A 247 0.28 14.09 11.30
C GLN A 247 -1.15 13.71 11.68
N ILE A 248 -1.80 14.47 12.57
CA ILE A 248 -3.19 14.25 12.99
C ILE A 248 -4.12 14.34 11.77
N ARG A 249 -3.95 15.37 10.95
CA ARG A 249 -4.71 15.56 9.70
C ARG A 249 -4.55 14.36 8.76
N GLY A 250 -3.32 13.92 8.52
CA GLY A 250 -3.05 12.75 7.67
C GLY A 250 -3.71 11.48 8.19
N LEU A 251 -3.68 11.25 9.51
CA LEU A 251 -4.34 10.11 10.13
C LEU A 251 -5.87 10.17 10.02
N ILE A 252 -6.47 11.36 10.23
CA ILE A 252 -7.92 11.57 10.05
C ILE A 252 -8.31 11.31 8.60
N ALA A 253 -7.59 11.90 7.63
CA ALA A 253 -7.86 11.72 6.21
C ALA A 253 -7.73 10.24 5.78
N PHE A 254 -6.76 9.52 6.35
CA PHE A 254 -6.62 8.08 6.11
C PHE A 254 -7.85 7.30 6.61
N VAL A 255 -8.32 7.57 7.83
CA VAL A 255 -9.53 6.89 8.34
C VAL A 255 -10.77 7.31 7.56
N ASP A 256 -10.92 8.58 7.21
CA ASP A 256 -12.01 9.13 6.42
C ASP A 256 -12.08 8.52 5.01
N SER A 257 -10.94 8.18 4.43
CA SER A 257 -10.89 7.46 3.15
C SER A 257 -11.45 6.03 3.20
N ILE A 258 -11.59 5.46 4.39
CA ILE A 258 -12.14 4.12 4.65
C ILE A 258 -13.57 4.24 5.17
N GLU A 259 -13.79 5.06 6.19
CA GLU A 259 -15.07 5.30 6.87
C GLU A 259 -15.53 6.73 6.56
N ASP A 260 -16.49 6.87 5.67
CA ASP A 260 -16.99 8.17 5.22
C ASP A 260 -17.58 8.95 6.41
N GLY A 261 -17.24 10.24 6.53
CA GLY A 261 -17.72 11.13 7.60
C GLY A 261 -16.90 11.07 8.90
N TYR A 262 -15.78 10.33 8.92
CA TYR A 262 -14.92 10.30 10.11
C TYR A 262 -14.29 11.67 10.40
N ARG A 263 -14.02 12.47 9.38
CA ARG A 263 -13.53 13.85 9.51
C ARG A 263 -14.51 14.69 10.31
N ASP A 264 -15.81 14.63 9.97
CA ASP A 264 -16.85 15.39 10.66
C ASP A 264 -17.03 14.93 12.12
N GLN A 265 -16.91 13.62 12.36
CA GLN A 265 -16.92 13.09 13.73
C GLN A 265 -15.75 13.66 14.56
N MET A 266 -14.57 13.80 13.98
CA MET A 266 -13.42 14.35 14.69
C MET A 266 -13.55 15.88 14.90
N ALA A 267 -14.20 16.58 13.97
CA ALA A 267 -14.57 17.99 14.15
C ALA A 267 -15.49 18.18 15.35
N CYS A 268 -16.59 17.46 15.40
CA CYS A 268 -17.52 17.48 16.54
C CYS A 268 -16.83 17.06 17.86
N TYR A 269 -15.91 16.10 17.81
CA TYR A 269 -15.12 15.71 19.00
C TYR A 269 -14.25 16.86 19.52
N MET A 270 -13.56 17.59 18.62
CA MET A 270 -12.75 18.76 18.98
C MET A 270 -13.60 19.88 19.58
N GLU A 271 -14.75 20.19 18.97
CA GLU A 271 -15.72 21.18 19.49
C GLU A 271 -16.22 20.79 20.88
N GLY A 272 -16.58 19.52 21.07
CA GLY A 272 -17.00 19.01 22.38
C GLY A 272 -15.91 19.11 23.48
N LEU A 273 -14.65 18.95 23.11
CA LEU A 273 -13.52 19.14 24.04
C LEU A 273 -13.36 20.63 24.40
N ALA A 274 -13.50 21.53 23.43
CA ALA A 274 -13.42 22.97 23.65
C ALA A 274 -14.50 23.45 24.60
N LEU A 275 -15.75 23.05 24.38
CA LEU A 275 -16.91 23.40 25.22
C LEU A 275 -16.79 22.87 26.67
N LYS A 276 -16.30 21.62 26.84
CA LYS A 276 -16.22 20.99 28.17
C LYS A 276 -15.15 21.59 29.10
N LYS A 277 -14.11 22.21 28.54
CA LYS A 277 -12.94 22.62 29.32
C LYS A 277 -12.88 24.11 29.66
N GLU A 278 -13.89 24.93 29.30
CA GLU A 278 -13.89 26.41 29.51
C GLU A 278 -12.58 27.10 29.04
N LEU A 279 -11.90 26.48 28.09
CA LEU A 279 -10.55 26.90 27.70
C LEU A 279 -10.64 27.99 26.63
N ARG A 280 -10.49 29.26 27.04
CA ARG A 280 -10.27 30.39 26.12
C ARG A 280 -9.19 30.11 25.07
N ARG A 281 -8.23 29.22 25.35
CA ARG A 281 -7.20 28.74 24.42
C ARG A 281 -7.74 27.77 23.36
N SER A 282 -8.69 26.92 23.70
CA SER A 282 -9.28 25.97 22.77
C SER A 282 -10.23 26.62 21.77
N ALA A 283 -10.88 27.71 22.10
CA ALA A 283 -11.72 28.47 21.17
C ALA A 283 -10.94 28.96 19.94
N LYS A 284 -9.63 29.28 20.11
CA LYS A 284 -8.76 29.64 18.98
C LYS A 284 -8.50 28.43 18.06
N VAL A 285 -8.40 27.22 18.60
CA VAL A 285 -8.19 25.97 17.84
C VAL A 285 -9.42 25.61 17.03
N VAL A 286 -10.59 25.61 17.67
CA VAL A 286 -11.87 25.33 17.01
C VAL A 286 -12.11 26.36 15.89
N ARG A 287 -11.81 27.63 16.16
CA ARG A 287 -11.92 28.68 15.15
C ARG A 287 -10.96 28.46 13.98
N ALA A 288 -9.68 28.13 14.26
CA ALA A 288 -8.69 27.84 13.23
C ALA A 288 -9.05 26.57 12.42
N TYR A 289 -9.63 25.55 13.07
CA TYR A 289 -10.14 24.36 12.42
C TYR A 289 -11.33 24.66 11.49
N ASN A 290 -12.36 25.37 12.01
CA ASN A 290 -13.55 25.74 11.25
C ASN A 290 -13.25 26.72 10.11
N GLU A 291 -12.24 27.59 10.27
CA GLU A 291 -11.76 28.49 9.23
C GLU A 291 -10.81 27.80 8.23
N ASN A 292 -10.61 26.48 8.32
CA ASN A 292 -9.62 25.72 7.55
C ASN A 292 -8.16 26.19 7.69
N LYS A 293 -7.85 27.07 8.63
CA LYS A 293 -6.50 27.61 8.82
C LYS A 293 -5.52 26.56 9.33
N LEU A 294 -5.95 25.64 10.20
CA LEU A 294 -5.15 24.47 10.59
C LEU A 294 -4.78 23.57 9.39
N PHE A 295 -5.49 23.73 8.29
CA PHE A 295 -5.27 22.95 7.08
C PHE A 295 -4.60 23.76 5.95
N ARG A 296 -4.65 25.09 5.97
CA ARG A 296 -4.03 25.95 4.95
C ARG A 296 -2.58 26.31 5.28
N ASP A 297 -2.28 26.62 6.54
CA ASP A 297 -0.92 27.00 6.95
C ASP A 297 0.07 25.80 6.87
N LEU A 298 -0.44 24.56 6.67
CA LEU A 298 0.39 23.37 6.52
C LEU A 298 0.66 23.01 5.07
N GLU A 299 -0.14 23.50 4.12
CA GLU A 299 0.17 23.37 2.69
C GLU A 299 1.36 24.23 2.28
N ASP A 300 1.55 25.36 2.95
CA ASP A 300 2.71 26.26 2.74
C ASP A 300 4.01 25.74 3.38
N MET A 301 3.94 24.76 4.29
CA MET A 301 5.11 24.21 5.01
C MET A 301 5.67 22.92 4.41
N ILE A 302 5.06 22.36 3.36
CA ILE A 302 5.58 21.19 2.63
C ILE A 302 6.21 21.69 1.34
N PRO A 303 7.54 21.79 1.23
CA PRO A 303 8.16 22.05 -0.07
C PRO A 303 7.90 20.84 -0.99
N LEU A 304 7.33 21.15 -2.15
CA LEU A 304 7.13 20.21 -3.27
C LEU A 304 8.44 19.55 -3.72
#